data_3b4d10ca35fbaf65aeafb9f423e5c11c
#
_entry.id   3b4d10ca35fbaf65aeafb9f423e5c11c
#
_cell.length_a   1.000
_cell.length_b   1.000
_cell.length_c   1.000
_cell.angle_alpha   90.00
_cell.angle_beta   90.00
_cell.angle_gamma   90.00
#
_symmetry.space_group_name_H-M   'P 1'
#
loop_
_entity.id
_entity.type
_entity.pdbx_description
1 polymer ?
#
loop_
_entity_poly.entity_id
_entity_poly.type
_entity_poly.pdbx_seq_one_letter_code
_entity_poly.pdbx_strand_id
1 'polypeptide(L)'
;QDQPAPSVLDRRQFLTSALGAGFALAVQPIVAQTVIHTDAGGLVAGEVNIGGFPAYRAMPAKGGHFPTVIVASEIFGVHEHIADLCRRLAKLGYLAVAPDLFFRQGDPRKMEDIQEILTTITYKVPDAQVMADLDATVDWIGKNGGNPHRLAMTGFCWGGRTTWLYAAHSSRVKAAVAWYGLLSGASTERQPRQPLDLAKDLKAPVLGL
;
A
#
# COMPACT_ATOMS: atom_id res chain seq x y z
N GLN A 1 -2.07 -41.18 -36.58
CA GLN A 1 -1.41 -40.19 -35.68
C GLN A 1 -2.50 -39.28 -35.13
N ASP A 2 -3.01 -39.65 -33.95
CA ASP A 2 -3.99 -38.82 -33.21
C ASP A 2 -3.27 -37.66 -32.53
N GLN A 3 -3.59 -36.45 -32.93
CA GLN A 3 -3.23 -35.24 -32.17
C GLN A 3 -4.24 -35.11 -31.02
N PRO A 4 -3.80 -34.91 -29.79
CA PRO A 4 -4.72 -34.65 -28.71
C PRO A 4 -5.40 -33.27 -28.90
N ALA A 5 -6.73 -33.23 -28.70
CA ALA A 5 -7.54 -32.02 -28.75
C ALA A 5 -7.00 -30.99 -27.76
N PRO A 6 -7.02 -29.67 -28.10
CA PRO A 6 -6.58 -28.64 -27.17
C PRO A 6 -7.46 -28.67 -25.89
N SER A 7 -6.81 -28.76 -24.75
CA SER A 7 -7.47 -28.73 -23.44
C SER A 7 -8.23 -27.42 -23.25
N VAL A 8 -9.55 -27.50 -23.19
CA VAL A 8 -10.40 -26.37 -22.82
C VAL A 8 -10.11 -26.01 -21.37
N LEU A 9 -9.52 -24.83 -21.14
CA LEU A 9 -9.27 -24.32 -19.80
C LEU A 9 -10.59 -24.23 -19.03
N ASP A 10 -10.65 -24.83 -17.86
CA ASP A 10 -11.76 -24.68 -16.93
C ASP A 10 -11.92 -23.19 -16.55
N ARG A 11 -13.17 -22.76 -16.30
CA ARG A 11 -13.51 -21.40 -15.94
C ARG A 11 -12.66 -20.85 -14.79
N ARG A 12 -12.30 -21.70 -13.81
CA ARG A 12 -11.38 -21.36 -12.71
C ARG A 12 -9.96 -21.12 -13.21
N GLN A 13 -9.45 -21.97 -14.06
CA GLN A 13 -8.11 -21.84 -14.68
C GLN A 13 -8.03 -20.60 -15.56
N PHE A 14 -9.10 -20.29 -16.31
CA PHE A 14 -9.20 -19.06 -17.08
C PHE A 14 -9.17 -17.81 -16.20
N LEU A 15 -9.96 -17.79 -15.10
CA LEU A 15 -9.99 -16.65 -14.17
C LEU A 15 -8.67 -16.46 -13.43
N THR A 16 -8.02 -17.54 -12.97
CA THR A 16 -6.70 -17.44 -12.33
C THR A 16 -5.60 -17.01 -13.28
N SER A 17 -5.63 -17.49 -14.52
CA SER A 17 -4.69 -17.07 -15.55
C SER A 17 -4.93 -15.63 -16.02
N ALA A 18 -6.19 -15.20 -16.13
CA ALA A 18 -6.56 -13.84 -16.52
C ALA A 18 -6.21 -12.82 -15.40
N LEU A 19 -6.39 -13.19 -14.13
CA LEU A 19 -5.97 -12.37 -12.99
C LEU A 19 -4.45 -12.28 -12.90
N GLY A 20 -3.73 -13.39 -13.10
CA GLY A 20 -2.27 -13.42 -13.15
C GLY A 20 -1.70 -12.62 -14.32
N ALA A 21 -2.27 -12.77 -15.52
CA ALA A 21 -1.86 -12.02 -16.71
C ALA A 21 -2.23 -10.53 -16.59
N GLY A 22 -3.40 -10.20 -16.03
CA GLY A 22 -3.82 -8.82 -15.78
C GLY A 22 -2.90 -8.11 -14.79
N PHE A 23 -2.49 -8.81 -13.73
CA PHE A 23 -1.52 -8.29 -12.77
C PHE A 23 -0.13 -8.10 -13.41
N ALA A 24 0.37 -9.09 -14.16
CA ALA A 24 1.65 -9.00 -14.87
C ALA A 24 1.68 -7.87 -15.90
N LEU A 25 0.56 -7.60 -16.59
CA LEU A 25 0.43 -6.48 -17.52
C LEU A 25 0.36 -5.13 -16.78
N ALA A 26 -0.28 -5.08 -15.62
CA ALA A 26 -0.39 -3.86 -14.81
C ALA A 26 0.95 -3.43 -14.18
N VAL A 27 1.89 -4.37 -13.99
CA VAL A 27 3.23 -4.10 -13.42
C VAL A 27 4.35 -4.08 -14.48
N GLN A 28 4.03 -3.99 -15.77
CA GLN A 28 5.05 -3.80 -16.81
C GLN A 28 5.85 -2.53 -16.55
N PRO A 29 7.18 -2.55 -16.79
CA PRO A 29 7.99 -1.35 -16.60
C PRO A 29 7.47 -0.23 -17.50
N ILE A 30 7.04 0.85 -16.88
CA ILE A 30 6.59 2.06 -17.56
C ILE A 30 7.80 2.65 -18.28
N VAL A 31 7.69 2.86 -19.60
CA VAL A 31 8.75 3.52 -20.38
C VAL A 31 9.04 4.89 -19.76
N ALA A 32 10.30 5.24 -19.60
CA ALA A 32 10.77 6.41 -18.84
C ALA A 32 10.09 7.75 -19.21
N GLN A 33 9.49 7.85 -20.39
CA GLN A 33 8.76 9.03 -20.88
C GLN A 33 7.38 9.25 -20.23
N THR A 34 6.84 8.27 -19.49
CA THR A 34 5.52 8.35 -18.83
C THR A 34 5.65 8.50 -17.31
N VAL A 35 6.87 8.52 -16.76
CA VAL A 35 7.08 8.69 -15.33
C VAL A 35 6.78 10.14 -14.96
N ILE A 36 5.74 10.36 -14.17
CA ILE A 36 5.44 11.67 -13.61
C ILE A 36 6.40 11.91 -12.45
N HIS A 37 7.07 13.05 -12.47
CA HIS A 37 7.94 13.48 -11.38
C HIS A 37 7.48 14.83 -10.84
N THR A 38 7.06 14.83 -9.58
CA THR A 38 6.67 16.04 -8.85
C THR A 38 7.87 16.58 -8.09
N ASP A 39 8.24 17.84 -8.35
CA ASP A 39 9.32 18.51 -7.64
C ASP A 39 8.99 18.72 -6.15
N ALA A 40 10.03 18.89 -5.34
CA ALA A 40 9.91 19.17 -3.91
C ALA A 40 9.85 20.66 -3.56
N GLY A 41 9.77 21.57 -4.54
CA GLY A 41 9.70 23.02 -4.30
C GLY A 41 8.52 23.37 -3.38
N GLY A 42 8.78 24.11 -2.30
CA GLY A 42 7.76 24.46 -1.30
C GLY A 42 7.33 23.31 -0.37
N LEU A 43 7.99 22.16 -0.44
CA LEU A 43 7.73 21.00 0.41
C LEU A 43 8.91 20.70 1.35
N VAL A 44 8.61 20.02 2.45
CA VAL A 44 9.59 19.24 3.20
C VAL A 44 9.32 17.79 2.84
N ALA A 45 10.23 17.19 2.06
CA ALA A 45 10.06 15.84 1.52
C ALA A 45 11.34 15.02 1.64
N GLY A 46 11.22 13.74 1.92
CA GLY A 46 12.35 12.82 2.05
C GLY A 46 12.08 11.67 3.01
N GLU A 47 13.09 10.83 3.16
CA GLU A 47 13.07 9.72 4.10
C GLU A 47 13.07 10.19 5.54
N VAL A 48 12.36 9.47 6.39
CA VAL A 48 12.27 9.67 7.84
C VAL A 48 12.31 8.31 8.54
N ASN A 49 12.59 8.32 9.84
CA ASN A 49 12.52 7.11 10.67
C ASN A 49 11.32 7.21 11.62
N ILE A 50 10.50 6.17 11.65
CA ILE A 50 9.32 6.05 12.50
C ILE A 50 9.57 4.93 13.52
N GLY A 51 10.13 5.28 14.68
CA GLY A 51 10.28 4.30 15.77
C GLY A 51 11.12 3.05 15.41
N GLY A 52 12.05 3.18 14.47
CA GLY A 52 12.97 2.12 14.08
C GLY A 52 12.74 1.55 12.66
N PHE A 53 11.75 2.03 11.93
CA PHE A 53 11.57 1.65 10.52
C PHE A 53 11.51 2.89 9.59
N PRO A 54 11.98 2.77 8.34
CA PRO A 54 12.00 3.87 7.39
C PRO A 54 10.60 4.18 6.85
N ALA A 55 10.40 5.44 6.46
CA ALA A 55 9.22 5.90 5.73
C ALA A 55 9.62 7.05 4.81
N TYR A 56 8.86 7.29 3.76
CA TYR A 56 8.94 8.54 3.01
C TYR A 56 7.86 9.50 3.48
N ARG A 57 8.21 10.77 3.72
CA ARG A 57 7.26 11.81 4.11
C ARG A 57 7.36 12.99 3.15
N ALA A 58 6.21 13.59 2.81
CA ALA A 58 6.14 14.90 2.18
C ALA A 58 5.04 15.74 2.83
N MET A 59 5.30 17.04 3.04
CA MET A 59 4.33 18.00 3.56
C MET A 59 4.67 19.41 3.09
N PRO A 60 3.73 20.39 3.11
CA PRO A 60 4.07 21.79 2.84
C PRO A 60 5.18 22.30 3.77
N ALA A 61 6.09 23.11 3.23
CA ALA A 61 7.22 23.65 4.01
C ALA A 61 6.78 24.70 5.05
N LYS A 62 5.58 25.28 4.89
CA LYS A 62 5.03 26.29 5.79
C LYS A 62 3.66 25.83 6.31
N GLY A 63 3.38 26.14 7.58
CA GLY A 63 2.14 25.74 8.24
C GLY A 63 2.37 24.60 9.24
N GLY A 64 1.31 23.92 9.61
CA GLY A 64 1.32 22.79 10.57
C GLY A 64 -0.08 22.24 10.76
N HIS A 65 -0.20 21.16 11.54
CA HIS A 65 -1.45 20.44 11.76
C HIS A 65 -2.16 20.05 10.46
N PHE A 66 -1.37 19.65 9.46
CA PHE A 66 -1.88 19.28 8.15
C PHE A 66 -2.83 18.09 8.23
N PRO A 67 -3.93 18.07 7.46
CA PRO A 67 -4.65 16.83 7.24
C PRO A 67 -3.68 15.80 6.66
N THR A 68 -3.83 14.55 7.06
CA THR A 68 -2.80 13.54 6.82
C THR A 68 -3.32 12.40 5.97
N VAL A 69 -2.48 11.90 5.07
CA VAL A 69 -2.74 10.69 4.28
C VAL A 69 -1.60 9.70 4.48
N ILE A 70 -1.93 8.50 4.94
CA ILE A 70 -1.00 7.37 4.88
C ILE A 70 -1.14 6.72 3.50
N VAL A 71 -0.02 6.46 2.85
CA VAL A 71 0.06 5.79 1.54
C VAL A 71 0.71 4.42 1.71
N ALA A 72 -0.05 3.35 1.55
CA ALA A 72 0.47 1.99 1.58
C ALA A 72 0.84 1.54 0.16
N SER A 73 2.10 1.14 0.00
CA SER A 73 2.65 0.70 -1.29
C SER A 73 2.13 -0.67 -1.71
N GLU A 74 2.35 -1.01 -2.98
CA GLU A 74 2.28 -2.36 -3.51
C GLU A 74 3.36 -3.24 -2.88
N ILE A 75 3.51 -4.46 -3.38
CA ILE A 75 4.57 -5.41 -2.95
C ILE A 75 5.99 -4.91 -3.23
N PHE A 76 6.17 -3.86 -4.02
CA PHE A 76 7.46 -3.30 -4.44
C PHE A 76 8.07 -2.31 -3.43
N GLY A 77 7.40 -2.07 -2.29
CA GLY A 77 7.87 -1.15 -1.26
C GLY A 77 7.71 0.32 -1.62
N VAL A 78 8.35 1.18 -0.85
CA VAL A 78 8.28 2.65 -1.04
C VAL A 78 9.26 3.08 -2.13
N HIS A 79 8.89 2.84 -3.38
CA HIS A 79 9.64 3.24 -4.57
C HIS A 79 9.28 4.67 -5.02
N GLU A 80 9.93 5.17 -6.08
CA GLU A 80 9.80 6.58 -6.52
C GLU A 80 8.35 6.99 -6.84
N HIS A 81 7.54 6.11 -7.41
CA HIS A 81 6.13 6.44 -7.67
C HIS A 81 5.34 6.70 -6.38
N ILE A 82 5.56 5.90 -5.34
CA ILE A 82 4.94 6.11 -4.01
C ILE A 82 5.44 7.41 -3.38
N ALA A 83 6.73 7.70 -3.50
CA ALA A 83 7.31 8.97 -3.04
C ALA A 83 6.72 10.16 -3.81
N ASP A 84 6.53 10.03 -5.12
CA ASP A 84 5.90 11.05 -5.97
C ASP A 84 4.44 11.29 -5.57
N LEU A 85 3.66 10.26 -5.28
CA LEU A 85 2.29 10.40 -4.76
C LEU A 85 2.27 11.18 -3.45
N CYS A 86 3.22 10.91 -2.54
CA CYS A 86 3.34 11.69 -1.31
C CYS A 86 3.62 13.17 -1.60
N ARG A 87 4.51 13.49 -2.56
CA ARG A 87 4.76 14.89 -2.97
C ARG A 87 3.54 15.54 -3.59
N ARG A 88 2.78 14.84 -4.45
CA ARG A 88 1.52 15.35 -5.02
C ARG A 88 0.50 15.69 -3.94
N LEU A 89 0.31 14.79 -2.98
CA LEU A 89 -0.58 15.04 -1.85
C LEU A 89 -0.09 16.23 -1.01
N ALA A 90 1.21 16.39 -0.83
CA ALA A 90 1.78 17.52 -0.12
C ALA A 90 1.58 18.85 -0.87
N LYS A 91 1.65 18.86 -2.22
CA LYS A 91 1.28 20.05 -3.03
C LYS A 91 -0.18 20.45 -2.86
N LEU A 92 -1.06 19.49 -2.49
CA LEU A 92 -2.47 19.73 -2.18
C LEU A 92 -2.71 20.12 -0.71
N GLY A 93 -1.65 20.28 0.10
CA GLY A 93 -1.75 20.74 1.48
C GLY A 93 -1.84 19.63 2.54
N TYR A 94 -1.59 18.38 2.17
CA TYR A 94 -1.57 17.25 3.11
C TYR A 94 -0.16 17.00 3.66
N LEU A 95 -0.08 16.43 4.85
CA LEU A 95 1.07 15.62 5.21
C LEU A 95 0.82 14.21 4.68
N ALA A 96 1.64 13.75 3.75
CA ALA A 96 1.58 12.40 3.22
C ALA A 96 2.77 11.58 3.74
N VAL A 97 2.52 10.36 4.19
CA VAL A 97 3.57 9.46 4.68
C VAL A 97 3.36 8.06 4.16
N ALA A 98 4.42 7.47 3.62
CA ALA A 98 4.46 6.09 3.16
C ALA A 98 5.44 5.30 4.03
N PRO A 99 4.97 4.52 5.03
CA PRO A 99 5.83 3.67 5.84
C PRO A 99 6.33 2.48 5.02
N ASP A 100 7.58 2.08 5.23
CA ASP A 100 8.12 0.85 4.67
C ASP A 100 7.69 -0.35 5.53
N LEU A 101 6.57 -0.94 5.16
CA LEU A 101 5.95 -2.04 5.91
C LEU A 101 6.67 -3.38 5.71
N PHE A 102 7.65 -3.44 4.79
CA PHE A 102 8.46 -4.62 4.50
C PHE A 102 9.83 -4.60 5.16
N PHE A 103 10.20 -3.51 5.80
CA PHE A 103 11.55 -3.25 6.32
C PHE A 103 12.18 -4.42 7.08
N ARG A 104 11.40 -5.16 7.90
CA ARG A 104 11.92 -6.29 8.69
C ARG A 104 12.13 -7.56 7.89
N GLN A 105 11.45 -7.70 6.76
CA GLN A 105 11.53 -8.89 5.90
C GLN A 105 12.55 -8.73 4.78
N GLY A 106 12.81 -7.48 4.36
CA GLY A 106 13.77 -7.18 3.30
C GLY A 106 13.40 -5.92 2.52
N ASP A 107 14.17 -5.62 1.48
CA ASP A 107 13.93 -4.48 0.60
C ASP A 107 13.51 -4.98 -0.80
N PRO A 108 12.21 -4.99 -1.10
CA PRO A 108 11.71 -5.48 -2.40
C PRO A 108 12.16 -4.61 -3.58
N ARG A 109 12.60 -3.38 -3.36
CA ARG A 109 13.11 -2.47 -4.41
C ARG A 109 14.41 -2.98 -5.05
N LYS A 110 15.10 -3.93 -4.40
CA LYS A 110 16.33 -4.56 -4.88
C LYS A 110 16.12 -5.87 -5.62
N MET A 111 14.87 -6.27 -5.79
CA MET A 111 14.49 -7.55 -6.37
C MET A 111 13.76 -7.33 -7.69
N GLU A 112 14.00 -8.19 -8.67
CA GLU A 112 13.37 -8.11 -9.99
C GLU A 112 12.28 -9.17 -10.19
N ASP A 113 12.41 -10.30 -9.49
CA ASP A 113 11.46 -11.41 -9.61
C ASP A 113 10.28 -11.24 -8.64
N ILE A 114 9.08 -11.14 -9.20
CA ILE A 114 7.84 -10.97 -8.43
C ILE A 114 7.58 -12.17 -7.52
N GLN A 115 7.85 -13.40 -7.98
CA GLN A 115 7.64 -14.60 -7.17
C GLN A 115 8.60 -14.65 -5.99
N GLU A 116 9.83 -14.19 -6.18
CA GLU A 116 10.80 -14.04 -5.11
C GLU A 116 10.32 -13.01 -4.09
N ILE A 117 9.86 -11.82 -4.52
CA ILE A 117 9.28 -10.79 -3.62
C ILE A 117 8.12 -11.37 -2.82
N LEU A 118 7.19 -12.06 -3.46
CA LEU A 118 6.03 -12.65 -2.80
C LEU A 118 6.44 -13.68 -1.74
N THR A 119 7.32 -14.61 -2.09
CA THR A 119 7.65 -15.75 -1.22
C THR A 119 8.65 -15.41 -0.13
N THR A 120 9.58 -14.48 -0.38
CA THR A 120 10.65 -14.13 0.58
C THR A 120 10.30 -12.95 1.46
N ILE A 121 9.44 -12.05 0.99
CA ILE A 121 9.06 -10.82 1.70
C ILE A 121 7.57 -10.80 2.02
N THR A 122 6.71 -10.64 1.01
CA THR A 122 5.30 -10.27 1.18
C THR A 122 4.52 -11.26 2.04
N TYR A 123 4.63 -12.57 1.76
CA TYR A 123 3.92 -13.61 2.53
C TYR A 123 4.50 -13.84 3.93
N LYS A 124 5.64 -13.24 4.24
CA LYS A 124 6.26 -13.31 5.57
C LYS A 124 5.88 -12.15 6.49
N VAL A 125 5.18 -11.12 5.96
CA VAL A 125 4.73 -9.99 6.76
C VAL A 125 3.42 -10.35 7.49
N PRO A 126 3.42 -10.38 8.84
CA PRO A 126 2.19 -10.60 9.59
C PRO A 126 1.28 -9.36 9.58
N ASP A 127 -0.03 -9.55 9.42
CA ASP A 127 -0.99 -8.45 9.53
C ASP A 127 -0.87 -7.70 10.87
N ALA A 128 -0.59 -8.40 11.96
CA ALA A 128 -0.39 -7.79 13.27
C ALA A 128 0.80 -6.81 13.30
N GLN A 129 1.92 -7.15 12.62
CA GLN A 129 3.04 -6.23 12.44
C GLN A 129 2.62 -4.99 11.67
N VAL A 130 1.90 -5.17 10.57
CA VAL A 130 1.42 -4.06 9.72
C VAL A 130 0.52 -3.12 10.51
N MET A 131 -0.43 -3.65 11.29
CA MET A 131 -1.30 -2.82 12.12
C MET A 131 -0.52 -2.02 13.17
N ALA A 132 0.45 -2.64 13.84
CA ALA A 132 1.30 -1.97 14.83
C ALA A 132 2.18 -0.87 14.18
N ASP A 133 2.73 -1.12 13.00
CA ASP A 133 3.54 -0.12 12.27
C ASP A 133 2.70 1.07 11.80
N LEU A 134 1.46 0.81 11.38
CA LEU A 134 0.52 1.88 11.02
C LEU A 134 0.08 2.69 12.25
N ASP A 135 -0.15 2.04 13.40
CA ASP A 135 -0.46 2.76 14.65
C ASP A 135 0.72 3.63 15.08
N ALA A 136 1.96 3.12 15.01
CA ALA A 136 3.17 3.89 15.28
C ALA A 136 3.34 5.06 14.29
N THR A 137 2.96 4.85 13.03
CA THR A 137 2.96 5.91 12.01
C THR A 137 1.99 7.04 12.38
N VAL A 138 0.79 6.71 12.83
CA VAL A 138 -0.20 7.73 13.26
C VAL A 138 0.28 8.50 14.50
N ASP A 139 0.92 7.83 15.45
CA ASP A 139 1.49 8.48 16.62
C ASP A 139 2.66 9.40 16.26
N TRP A 140 3.50 8.99 15.29
CA TRP A 140 4.57 9.81 14.73
C TRP A 140 4.03 11.05 14.00
N ILE A 141 2.96 10.91 13.21
CA ILE A 141 2.29 12.00 12.50
C ILE A 141 1.92 13.15 13.45
N GLY A 142 1.31 12.83 14.60
CA GLY A 142 0.91 13.83 15.60
C GLY A 142 2.06 14.66 16.16
N LYS A 143 3.27 14.11 16.16
CA LYS A 143 4.49 14.75 16.66
C LYS A 143 5.29 15.46 15.56
N ASN A 144 4.92 15.26 14.29
CA ASN A 144 5.71 15.70 13.14
C ASN A 144 4.91 16.55 12.14
N GLY A 145 3.97 17.36 12.64
CA GLY A 145 3.28 18.39 11.86
C GLY A 145 1.96 17.95 11.25
N GLY A 146 1.55 16.71 11.40
CA GLY A 146 0.25 16.22 10.93
C GLY A 146 -0.84 16.30 12.00
N ASN A 147 -2.08 16.15 11.57
CA ASN A 147 -3.24 16.07 12.44
C ASN A 147 -3.80 14.64 12.45
N PRO A 148 -3.58 13.85 13.53
CA PRO A 148 -4.04 12.46 13.61
C PRO A 148 -5.57 12.34 13.70
N HIS A 149 -6.30 13.43 13.93
CA HIS A 149 -7.76 13.46 13.92
C HIS A 149 -8.35 13.73 12.53
N ARG A 150 -7.50 14.12 11.55
CA ARG A 150 -7.84 14.33 10.15
C ARG A 150 -7.04 13.38 9.27
N LEU A 151 -7.13 12.09 9.58
CA LEU A 151 -6.38 11.02 8.96
C LEU A 151 -7.20 10.32 7.89
N ALA A 152 -6.64 10.24 6.69
CA ALA A 152 -7.07 9.35 5.63
C ALA A 152 -5.99 8.30 5.31
N MET A 153 -6.37 7.24 4.63
CA MET A 153 -5.45 6.22 4.13
C MET A 153 -5.76 5.88 2.67
N THR A 154 -4.72 5.65 1.89
CA THR A 154 -4.84 5.06 0.56
C THR A 154 -3.78 3.99 0.37
N GLY A 155 -4.04 3.02 -0.51
CA GLY A 155 -3.08 1.98 -0.80
C GLY A 155 -3.44 1.19 -2.05
N PHE A 156 -2.43 0.55 -2.63
CA PHE A 156 -2.48 -0.09 -3.94
C PHE A 156 -2.15 -1.57 -3.84
N CYS A 157 -2.88 -2.45 -4.53
CA CYS A 157 -2.63 -3.89 -4.53
C CYS A 157 -2.60 -4.46 -3.09
N TRP A 158 -1.46 -4.94 -2.60
CA TRP A 158 -1.24 -5.36 -1.22
C TRP A 158 -1.55 -4.22 -0.23
N GLY A 159 -1.14 -2.98 -0.53
CA GLY A 159 -1.50 -1.80 0.24
C GLY A 159 -2.99 -1.47 0.18
N GLY A 160 -3.68 -1.81 -0.90
CA GLY A 160 -5.14 -1.72 -0.99
C GLY A 160 -5.82 -2.67 0.00
N ARG A 161 -5.37 -3.94 0.07
CA ARG A 161 -5.80 -4.87 1.12
C ARG A 161 -5.52 -4.31 2.52
N THR A 162 -4.32 -3.82 2.74
CA THR A 162 -3.89 -3.21 4.02
C THR A 162 -4.78 -2.03 4.41
N THR A 163 -5.21 -1.22 3.45
CA THR A 163 -6.11 -0.08 3.66
C THR A 163 -7.47 -0.53 4.23
N TRP A 164 -8.06 -1.60 3.70
CA TRP A 164 -9.28 -2.20 4.25
C TRP A 164 -9.08 -2.70 5.67
N LEU A 165 -7.99 -3.44 5.92
CA LEU A 165 -7.69 -3.99 7.24
C LEU A 165 -7.51 -2.87 8.27
N TYR A 166 -6.78 -1.81 7.92
CA TYR A 166 -6.53 -0.71 8.84
C TYR A 166 -7.78 0.15 9.10
N ALA A 167 -8.66 0.33 8.10
CA ALA A 167 -9.95 0.99 8.29
C ALA A 167 -10.89 0.22 9.24
N ALA A 168 -10.74 -1.11 9.33
CA ALA A 168 -11.44 -1.92 10.32
C ALA A 168 -10.72 -1.93 11.69
N HIS A 169 -9.39 -1.79 11.70
CA HIS A 169 -8.58 -1.80 12.92
C HIS A 169 -8.68 -0.47 13.68
N SER A 170 -8.49 0.66 13.00
CA SER A 170 -8.28 1.97 13.64
C SER A 170 -9.47 2.92 13.51
N SER A 171 -10.01 3.40 14.62
CA SER A 171 -11.03 4.45 14.63
C SER A 171 -10.48 5.86 14.30
N ARG A 172 -9.15 5.99 14.21
CA ARG A 172 -8.50 7.25 13.84
C ARG A 172 -8.63 7.58 12.36
N VAL A 173 -8.74 6.57 11.48
CA VAL A 173 -9.01 6.75 10.05
C VAL A 173 -10.41 7.37 9.88
N LYS A 174 -10.52 8.40 9.03
CA LYS A 174 -11.80 9.10 8.74
C LYS A 174 -12.33 8.79 7.35
N ALA A 175 -11.47 8.44 6.42
CA ALA A 175 -11.81 7.98 5.08
C ALA A 175 -10.65 7.16 4.51
N ALA A 176 -10.96 6.21 3.63
CA ALA A 176 -9.94 5.43 2.96
C ALA A 176 -10.28 5.17 1.49
N VAL A 177 -9.23 5.00 0.65
CA VAL A 177 -9.36 4.59 -0.74
C VAL A 177 -8.45 3.40 -0.99
N ALA A 178 -9.03 2.27 -1.33
CA ALA A 178 -8.31 1.02 -1.59
C ALA A 178 -8.34 0.70 -3.09
N TRP A 179 -7.18 0.72 -3.72
CA TRP A 179 -7.00 0.48 -5.15
C TRP A 179 -6.65 -0.99 -5.38
N TYR A 180 -7.48 -1.70 -6.14
CA TYR A 180 -7.31 -3.09 -6.58
C TYR A 180 -6.72 -4.03 -5.51
N GLY A 181 -7.08 -3.81 -4.25
CA GLY A 181 -6.71 -4.68 -3.14
C GLY A 181 -7.49 -5.98 -3.12
N LEU A 182 -6.80 -7.08 -2.79
CA LEU A 182 -7.46 -8.37 -2.66
C LEU A 182 -8.46 -8.33 -1.50
N LEU A 183 -9.72 -8.69 -1.77
CA LEU A 183 -10.80 -8.66 -0.77
C LEU A 183 -11.01 -10.01 -0.06
N SER A 184 -10.65 -11.10 -0.73
CA SER A 184 -10.81 -12.48 -0.23
C SER A 184 -9.60 -13.32 -0.59
N GLY A 185 -9.40 -14.42 0.13
CA GLY A 185 -8.29 -15.33 -0.10
C GLY A 185 -8.18 -16.35 1.02
N ALA A 186 -7.21 -17.26 0.93
CA ALA A 186 -6.93 -18.20 1.99
C ALA A 186 -6.41 -17.48 3.24
N SER A 187 -6.94 -17.85 4.40
CA SER A 187 -6.41 -17.42 5.69
C SER A 187 -5.13 -18.19 6.02
N THR A 188 -4.17 -17.50 6.60
CA THR A 188 -2.92 -18.08 7.10
C THR A 188 -2.68 -17.60 8.54
N GLU A 189 -1.73 -18.20 9.23
CA GLU A 189 -1.34 -17.74 10.57
C GLU A 189 -0.91 -16.26 10.58
N ARG A 190 -0.23 -15.80 9.52
CA ARG A 190 0.23 -14.40 9.38
C ARG A 190 -0.84 -13.46 8.87
N GLN A 191 -1.80 -13.98 8.10
CA GLN A 191 -2.90 -13.23 7.49
C GLN A 191 -4.23 -13.93 7.82
N PRO A 192 -4.69 -13.87 9.07
CA PRO A 192 -5.81 -14.69 9.57
C PRO A 192 -7.17 -14.24 9.05
N ARG A 193 -7.29 -12.97 8.63
CA ARG A 193 -8.56 -12.39 8.17
C ARG A 193 -8.35 -11.63 6.85
N GLN A 194 -9.35 -11.70 6.00
CA GLN A 194 -9.38 -10.94 4.75
C GLN A 194 -10.34 -9.75 4.87
N PRO A 195 -10.25 -8.73 3.98
CA PRO A 195 -11.15 -7.57 4.04
C PRO A 195 -12.64 -7.90 4.13
N LEU A 196 -13.11 -8.91 3.39
CA LEU A 196 -14.52 -9.34 3.46
C LEU A 196 -14.94 -9.86 4.85
N ASP A 197 -14.02 -10.51 5.57
CA ASP A 197 -14.28 -10.98 6.94
C ASP A 197 -14.47 -9.82 7.92
N LEU A 198 -13.96 -8.63 7.56
CA LEU A 198 -13.93 -7.42 8.37
C LEU A 198 -14.94 -6.36 7.90
N ALA A 199 -15.74 -6.63 6.88
CA ALA A 199 -16.64 -5.65 6.27
C ALA A 199 -17.61 -5.00 7.29
N LYS A 200 -18.04 -5.76 8.32
CA LYS A 200 -18.91 -5.28 9.39
C LYS A 200 -18.16 -4.52 10.50
N ASP A 201 -16.85 -4.64 10.54
CA ASP A 201 -15.98 -4.04 11.57
C ASP A 201 -15.39 -2.70 11.11
N LEU A 202 -15.70 -2.25 9.88
CA LEU A 202 -15.20 -0.99 9.33
C LEU A 202 -15.60 0.19 10.20
N LYS A 203 -14.61 0.99 10.59
CA LYS A 203 -14.76 2.18 11.42
C LYS A 203 -14.72 3.48 10.62
N ALA A 204 -14.48 3.39 9.33
CA ALA A 204 -14.46 4.50 8.39
C ALA A 204 -15.03 4.08 7.04
N PRO A 205 -15.60 5.01 6.23
CA PRO A 205 -15.95 4.73 4.85
C PRO A 205 -14.71 4.39 4.03
N VAL A 206 -14.82 3.36 3.19
CA VAL A 206 -13.77 2.93 2.28
C VAL A 206 -14.32 2.91 0.86
N LEU A 207 -13.68 3.65 -0.05
CA LEU A 207 -13.91 3.55 -1.48
C LEU A 207 -12.99 2.45 -2.04
N GLY A 208 -13.57 1.38 -2.56
CA GLY A 208 -12.85 0.34 -3.30
C GLY A 208 -12.90 0.62 -4.80
N LEU A 209 -11.75 0.55 -5.47
CA LEU A 209 -11.56 0.78 -6.91
C LEU A 209 -10.80 -0.36 -7.55
#